data_737ee1d22076417b13f063afad0df3e3
#
_entry.id   737ee1d22076417b13f063afad0df3e3
#
_cell.length_a   1.000
_cell.length_b   1.000
_cell.length_c   1.000
_cell.angle_alpha   90.00
_cell.angle_beta   90.00
_cell.angle_gamma   90.00
#
_symmetry.space_group_name_H-M   'P 1'
#
loop_
_entity.id
_entity.type
_entity.pdbx_description
1 polymer ?
#
loop_
_entity_poly.entity_id
_entity_poly.type
_entity_poly.pdbx_seq_one_letter_code
_entity_poly.pdbx_strand_id
1 'polypeptide(L)'
;MKVFWASIEYKYKEDPLKKGGFVYVFVKANSETDAYGRITKEFQNLTLSISAIEFLTQYDKSTRWRNTNETKHYLGLYNSAKMSECCVFDTFYAYEHE
;
A
#
# COMPACT_ATOMS: atom_id res chain seq x y z
N MET A 1 13.02 -12.00 5.11
CA MET A 1 12.30 -10.89 4.44
C MET A 1 11.79 -9.89 5.44
N LYS A 2 11.65 -8.66 5.01
CA LYS A 2 11.15 -7.56 5.82
C LYS A 2 9.79 -7.12 5.28
N VAL A 3 9.02 -6.41 6.10
CA VAL A 3 7.78 -5.82 5.64
C VAL A 3 8.02 -4.36 5.29
N PHE A 4 7.63 -3.98 4.08
CA PHE A 4 7.69 -2.61 3.59
C PHE A 4 6.28 -2.07 3.47
N TRP A 5 6.13 -0.76 3.56
CA TRP A 5 4.86 -0.10 3.32
C TRP A 5 5.07 1.11 2.45
N ALA A 6 4.00 1.47 1.76
CA ALA A 6 4.05 2.56 0.80
C ALA A 6 2.72 3.31 0.80
N SER A 7 2.80 4.59 0.49
CA SER A 7 1.61 5.39 0.19
C SER A 7 1.58 5.58 -1.31
N ILE A 8 0.55 5.06 -1.95
CA ILE A 8 0.43 5.01 -3.40
C ILE A 8 -0.76 5.86 -3.85
N GLU A 9 -0.51 6.78 -4.77
CA GLU A 9 -1.57 7.46 -5.49
C GLU A 9 -1.84 6.67 -6.76
N TYR A 10 -3.10 6.32 -7.00
CA TYR A 10 -3.48 5.46 -8.12
C TYR A 10 -4.51 6.13 -9.01
N LYS A 11 -4.62 5.63 -10.24
CA LYS A 11 -5.63 6.01 -11.23
C LYS A 11 -6.22 4.75 -11.86
N TYR A 12 -7.42 4.88 -12.41
CA TYR A 12 -8.07 3.78 -13.11
C TYR A 12 -7.60 3.76 -14.56
N LYS A 13 -7.06 2.63 -15.00
CA LYS A 13 -6.55 2.48 -16.37
C LYS A 13 -7.65 2.55 -17.41
N GLU A 14 -8.79 1.96 -17.11
CA GLU A 14 -9.88 1.78 -18.06
C GLU A 14 -10.87 2.93 -18.07
N ASP A 15 -10.81 3.81 -17.10
CA ASP A 15 -11.74 4.93 -17.01
C ASP A 15 -10.98 6.20 -16.61
N PRO A 16 -10.43 6.92 -17.60
CA PRO A 16 -9.67 8.13 -17.32
C PRO A 16 -10.52 9.27 -16.77
N LEU A 17 -11.84 9.15 -16.84
CA LEU A 17 -12.75 10.17 -16.28
C LEU A 17 -12.95 9.98 -14.78
N LYS A 18 -12.70 8.79 -14.26
CA LYS A 18 -12.74 8.56 -12.82
C LYS A 18 -11.48 9.10 -12.17
N LYS A 19 -11.68 9.85 -11.10
CA LYS A 19 -10.54 10.25 -10.28
C LYS A 19 -10.03 9.01 -9.55
N GLY A 20 -8.73 8.91 -9.43
CA GLY A 20 -8.13 7.86 -8.63
C GLY A 20 -8.27 8.14 -7.15
N GLY A 21 -7.25 7.80 -6.40
CA GLY A 21 -7.22 7.98 -4.96
C GLY A 21 -5.86 7.59 -4.42
N PHE A 22 -5.82 7.26 -3.15
CA PHE A 22 -4.60 6.76 -2.53
C PHE A 22 -4.89 5.56 -1.64
N VAL A 23 -3.85 4.77 -1.38
CA VAL A 23 -3.95 3.57 -0.56
C VAL A 23 -2.59 3.29 0.08
N TYR A 24 -2.62 2.83 1.32
CA TYR A 24 -1.42 2.28 1.96
C TYR A 24 -1.31 0.81 1.62
N VAL A 25 -0.11 0.38 1.23
CA VAL A 25 0.16 -0.99 0.82
C VAL A 25 1.28 -1.54 1.70
N PHE A 26 1.09 -2.74 2.21
CA PHE A 26 2.09 -3.46 2.98
C PHE A 26 2.51 -4.70 2.21
N VAL A 27 3.80 -4.97 2.14
CA VAL A 27 4.31 -6.11 1.39
C VAL A 27 5.59 -6.66 2.03
N LYS A 28 5.69 -7.97 2.07
CA LYS A 28 6.89 -8.67 2.49
C LYS A 28 7.86 -8.73 1.30
N ALA A 29 9.09 -8.28 1.50
CA ALA A 29 10.08 -8.23 0.41
C ALA A 29 11.49 -8.27 0.99
N ASN A 30 12.47 -8.52 0.11
CA ASN A 30 13.88 -8.58 0.48
C ASN A 30 14.53 -7.19 0.55
N SER A 31 14.00 -6.23 -0.20
CA SER A 31 14.55 -4.89 -0.32
C SER A 31 13.47 -3.92 -0.81
N GLU A 32 13.78 -2.62 -0.79
CA GLU A 32 12.87 -1.61 -1.36
C GLU A 32 12.61 -1.87 -2.85
N THR A 33 13.64 -2.22 -3.59
CA THR A 33 13.51 -2.51 -5.03
C THR A 33 12.58 -3.71 -5.25
N ASP A 34 12.75 -4.77 -4.46
CA ASP A 34 11.88 -5.94 -4.53
C ASP A 34 10.44 -5.57 -4.15
N ALA A 35 10.26 -4.76 -3.11
CA ALA A 35 8.95 -4.29 -2.69
C ALA A 35 8.27 -3.49 -3.80
N TYR A 36 9.00 -2.58 -4.43
CA TYR A 36 8.48 -1.79 -5.55
C TYR A 36 8.00 -2.69 -6.70
N GLY A 37 8.79 -3.70 -7.05
CA GLY A 37 8.42 -4.65 -8.11
C GLY A 37 7.16 -5.43 -7.78
N ARG A 38 7.04 -5.90 -6.56
CA ARG A 38 5.86 -6.66 -6.11
C ARG A 38 4.60 -5.79 -6.10
N ILE A 39 4.71 -4.55 -5.64
CA ILE A 39 3.60 -3.60 -5.63
C ILE A 39 3.16 -3.26 -7.05
N THR A 40 4.12 -2.97 -7.93
CA THR A 40 3.84 -2.63 -9.33
C THR A 40 3.08 -3.76 -10.02
N LYS A 41 3.54 -4.99 -9.82
CA LYS A 41 2.89 -6.17 -10.42
C LYS A 41 1.46 -6.33 -9.91
N GLU A 42 1.24 -6.12 -8.62
CA GLU A 42 -0.09 -6.26 -8.02
C GLU A 42 -1.04 -5.20 -8.57
N PHE A 43 -0.57 -3.97 -8.74
CA PHE A 43 -1.39 -2.90 -9.32
C PHE A 43 -1.77 -3.19 -10.76
N GLN A 44 -0.86 -3.79 -11.55
CA GLN A 44 -1.18 -4.23 -12.90
C GLN A 44 -2.31 -5.26 -12.90
N ASN A 45 -2.29 -6.19 -11.95
CA ASN A 45 -3.34 -7.20 -11.84
C ASN A 45 -4.69 -6.60 -11.45
N LEU A 46 -4.68 -5.48 -10.74
CA LEU A 46 -5.90 -4.77 -10.33
C LEU A 46 -6.41 -3.78 -11.37
N THR A 47 -5.76 -3.70 -12.53
CA THR A 47 -6.05 -2.71 -13.58
C THR A 47 -5.98 -1.26 -13.08
N LEU A 48 -5.04 -1.01 -12.17
CA LEU A 48 -4.76 0.33 -11.65
C LEU A 48 -3.40 0.79 -12.12
N SER A 49 -3.27 2.09 -12.38
CA SER A 49 -1.98 2.73 -12.64
C SER A 49 -1.47 3.39 -11.38
N ILE A 50 -0.17 3.28 -11.15
CA ILE A 50 0.48 4.05 -10.08
C ILE A 50 0.76 5.44 -10.63
N SER A 51 0.13 6.44 -10.03
CA SER A 51 0.29 7.84 -10.41
C SER A 51 1.50 8.47 -9.69
N ALA A 52 1.66 8.14 -8.42
CA ALA A 52 2.77 8.59 -7.60
C ALA A 52 2.97 7.66 -6.41
N ILE A 53 4.20 7.59 -5.95
CA ILE A 53 4.55 6.91 -4.71
C ILE A 53 5.09 7.99 -3.77
N GLU A 54 4.34 8.29 -2.72
CA GLU A 54 4.75 9.32 -1.77
C GLU A 54 5.92 8.86 -0.91
N PHE A 55 5.87 7.59 -0.49
CA PHE A 55 6.98 6.95 0.17
C PHE A 55 6.90 5.44 0.00
N LEU A 56 8.04 4.80 0.15
CA LEU A 56 8.17 3.35 0.20
C LEU A 56 9.35 3.06 1.13
N THR A 57 9.08 2.48 2.28
CA THR A 57 10.11 2.23 3.27
C THR A 57 9.76 1.03 4.13
N GLN A 58 10.73 0.52 4.86
CA GLN A 58 10.50 -0.59 5.79
C GLN A 58 9.57 -0.10 6.92
N TYR A 59 8.55 -0.90 7.23
CA TYR A 59 7.64 -0.58 8.32
C TYR A 59 8.29 -0.96 9.66
N ASP A 60 8.30 -0.01 10.58
CA ASP A 60 8.80 -0.23 11.94
C ASP A 60 7.64 -0.70 12.81
N LYS A 61 7.68 -1.97 13.21
CA LYS A 61 6.62 -2.56 14.03
C LYS A 61 6.47 -1.91 15.41
N SER A 62 7.47 -1.15 15.84
CA SER A 62 7.43 -0.45 17.12
C SER A 62 6.81 0.94 17.03
N THR A 63 6.42 1.37 15.82
CA THR A 63 5.78 2.66 15.61
C THR A 63 4.52 2.81 16.46
N ARG A 64 4.40 3.93 17.13
CA ARG A 64 3.20 4.28 17.91
C ARG A 64 2.45 5.36 17.17
N TRP A 65 1.20 5.07 16.87
CA TRP A 65 0.32 5.99 16.17
C TRP A 65 -0.37 6.90 17.19
N ARG A 66 -1.13 7.85 16.69
CA ARG A 66 -1.82 8.85 17.51
C ARG A 66 -2.66 8.23 18.61
N ASN A 67 -3.28 7.09 18.35
CA ASN A 67 -4.09 6.38 19.32
C ASN A 67 -3.90 4.88 19.23
N THR A 68 -4.40 4.16 20.24
CA THR A 68 -4.27 2.72 20.34
C THR A 68 -4.94 1.98 19.19
N ASN A 69 -6.10 2.47 18.72
CA ASN A 69 -6.82 1.84 17.63
C ASN A 69 -6.03 1.88 16.32
N GLU A 70 -5.42 3.02 16.02
CA GLU A 70 -4.56 3.15 14.83
C GLU A 70 -3.34 2.23 14.94
N THR A 71 -2.71 2.18 16.11
CA THR A 71 -1.56 1.32 16.34
C THR A 71 -1.92 -0.15 16.08
N LYS A 72 -3.06 -0.60 16.60
CA LYS A 72 -3.53 -1.98 16.40
C LYS A 72 -3.88 -2.24 14.93
N HIS A 73 -4.49 -1.28 14.27
CA HIS A 73 -4.88 -1.40 12.87
C HIS A 73 -3.66 -1.63 11.97
N TYR A 74 -2.65 -0.77 12.08
CA TYR A 74 -1.46 -0.88 11.25
C TYR A 74 -0.59 -2.06 11.63
N LEU A 75 -0.54 -2.43 12.92
CA LEU A 75 0.15 -3.64 13.34
C LEU A 75 -0.53 -4.89 12.75
N GLY A 76 -1.85 -4.87 12.63
CA GLY A 76 -2.61 -5.94 11.98
C GLY A 76 -2.23 -6.08 10.51
N LEU A 77 -2.12 -4.97 9.80
CA LEU A 77 -1.67 -4.97 8.40
C LEU A 77 -0.24 -5.49 8.27
N TYR A 78 0.64 -5.06 9.16
CA TYR A 78 2.01 -5.54 9.21
C TYR A 78 2.06 -7.06 9.39
N ASN A 79 1.32 -7.58 10.35
CA ASN A 79 1.29 -9.03 10.61
C ASN A 79 0.70 -9.81 9.44
N SER A 80 -0.36 -9.28 8.81
CA SER A 80 -0.95 -9.90 7.64
C SER A 80 0.04 -9.96 6.48
N ALA A 81 0.76 -8.88 6.23
CA ALA A 81 1.79 -8.85 5.17
C ALA A 81 2.92 -9.82 5.45
N LYS A 82 3.33 -9.94 6.71
CA LYS A 82 4.39 -10.85 7.13
C LYS A 82 4.03 -12.31 6.82
N MET A 83 2.75 -12.63 6.88
CA MET A 83 2.23 -13.99 6.65
C MET A 83 1.77 -14.22 5.22
N SER A 84 1.80 -13.22 4.36
CA SER A 84 1.24 -13.30 3.01
C SER A 84 2.33 -13.27 1.95
N GLU A 85 2.07 -13.94 0.83
CA GLU A 85 2.91 -13.83 -0.38
C GLU A 85 2.46 -12.67 -1.27
N CYS A 86 1.31 -12.09 -0.99
CA CYS A 86 0.73 -10.99 -1.77
C CYS A 86 0.80 -9.68 -1.01
N CYS A 87 0.59 -8.58 -1.71
CA CYS A 87 0.44 -7.28 -1.07
C CYS A 87 -0.82 -7.25 -0.21
N VAL A 88 -0.76 -6.54 0.89
CA VAL A 88 -1.91 -6.30 1.77
C VAL A 88 -2.25 -4.83 1.66
N PHE A 89 -3.49 -4.55 1.29
CA PHE A 89 -3.96 -3.19 1.08
C PHE A 89 -4.79 -2.73 2.28
N ASP A 90 -4.57 -1.51 2.69
CA ASP A 90 -5.47 -0.80 3.59
C ASP A 90 -6.68 -0.33 2.78
N THR A 91 -7.54 0.47 3.37
CA THR A 91 -8.70 1.02 2.70
C THR A 91 -8.27 1.88 1.51
N PHE A 92 -8.92 1.70 0.36
CA PHE A 92 -8.71 2.56 -0.80
C PHE A 92 -9.53 3.84 -0.60
N TYR A 93 -8.84 4.98 -0.58
CA TYR A 93 -9.46 6.28 -0.42
C TYR A 93 -9.59 6.93 -1.79
N ALA A 94 -10.77 6.86 -2.37
CA ALA A 94 -11.04 7.47 -3.67
C ALA A 94 -11.20 8.98 -3.52
N TYR A 95 -10.66 9.75 -4.47
CA TYR A 95 -10.88 11.18 -4.51
C TYR A 95 -12.33 11.46 -4.94
N GLU A 96 -12.93 12.48 -4.34
CA GLU A 96 -14.28 12.86 -4.67
C GLU A 96 -14.35 13.51 -6.04
N HIS A 97 -15.45 13.26 -6.74
CA HIS A 97 -15.78 13.97 -7.99
C HIS A 97 -16.43 15.31 -7.65
N GLU A 98 -16.02 16.31 -8.35
CA GLU A 98 -16.64 17.62 -8.26
C GLU A 98 -17.60 17.82 -9.42
#